data_d8ac83a5db05ca970ee70c4b7966be34
#
_entry.id   d8ac83a5db05ca970ee70c4b7966be34
#
_cell.length_a   1.000
_cell.length_b   1.000
_cell.length_c   1.000
_cell.angle_alpha   90.00
_cell.angle_beta   90.00
_cell.angle_gamma   90.00
#
_symmetry.space_group_name_H-M   'P 1'
#
loop_
_entity.id
_entity.type
_entity.pdbx_description
1 polymer ?
#
loop_
_entity_poly.entity_id
_entity_poly.type
_entity_poly.pdbx_seq_one_letter_code
_entity_poly.pdbx_strand_id
1 'polypeptide(L)'
;GRGSSDPMANGEVAKMARWLFEASDHDLVDIAFTGVTYPRLERVVQRQALLGMTQIIILPYYLFTGTLMERIKRQIGHLRRQYPLVRVALGTYFGFEEEIFELLELRIREGQDGTGLLACDGCKYREMARDQGLGHHHHDSRLDLVHGHDQAHDHGTRDHQGRFPTLGSGRH
;
A
#
# COMPACT_ATOMS: atom_id res chain seq x y z
N GLY A 1 4.54 -5.23 3.10
CA GLY A 1 4.87 -4.48 1.87
C GLY A 1 5.89 -3.37 2.11
N ARG A 2 6.27 -2.67 1.06
CA ARG A 2 7.15 -1.50 1.17
C ARG A 2 6.43 -0.29 1.79
N GLY A 3 5.17 -0.12 1.47
CA GLY A 3 4.39 1.07 1.71
C GLY A 3 4.53 2.12 0.61
N SER A 4 3.63 3.08 0.62
CA SER A 4 3.56 4.20 -0.31
C SER A 4 3.30 5.50 0.44
N SER A 5 3.63 6.64 -0.17
CA SER A 5 3.15 7.96 0.26
C SER A 5 1.69 8.19 -0.13
N ASP A 6 1.18 7.39 -1.07
CA ASP A 6 -0.23 7.40 -1.46
C ASP A 6 -1.07 6.56 -0.48
N PRO A 7 -2.02 7.19 0.25
CA PRO A 7 -2.91 6.48 1.18
C PRO A 7 -3.79 5.42 0.49
N MET A 8 -4.19 5.66 -0.77
CA MET A 8 -5.03 4.72 -1.51
C MET A 8 -4.29 3.42 -1.78
N ALA A 9 -3.03 3.50 -2.21
CA ALA A 9 -2.18 2.33 -2.40
C ALA A 9 -1.97 1.52 -1.09
N ASN A 10 -1.85 2.19 0.04
CA ASN A 10 -1.77 1.52 1.36
C ASN A 10 -3.11 0.89 1.75
N GLY A 11 -4.22 1.51 1.37
CA GLY A 11 -5.59 0.99 1.55
C GLY A 11 -5.81 -0.33 0.80
N GLU A 12 -5.28 -0.46 -0.41
CA GLU A 12 -5.38 -1.71 -1.19
C GLU A 12 -4.65 -2.87 -0.49
N VAL A 13 -3.51 -2.61 0.15
CA VAL A 13 -2.81 -3.63 0.96
C VAL A 13 -3.66 -4.06 2.16
N ALA A 14 -4.35 -3.12 2.81
CA ALA A 14 -5.24 -3.42 3.94
C ALA A 14 -6.45 -4.25 3.49
N LYS A 15 -7.02 -3.94 2.33
CA LYS A 15 -8.11 -4.70 1.72
C LYS A 15 -7.69 -6.15 1.41
N MET A 16 -6.50 -6.33 0.85
CA MET A 16 -5.92 -7.66 0.60
C MET A 16 -5.75 -8.46 1.89
N ALA A 17 -5.26 -7.84 2.95
CA ALA A 17 -5.11 -8.49 4.26
C ALA A 17 -6.48 -8.90 4.83
N ARG A 18 -7.51 -8.08 4.66
CA ARG A 18 -8.88 -8.41 5.07
C ARG A 18 -9.43 -9.62 4.31
N TRP A 19 -9.23 -9.67 3.00
CA TRP A 19 -9.66 -10.81 2.20
C TRP A 19 -8.94 -12.10 2.57
N LEU A 20 -7.62 -12.01 2.85
CA LEU A 20 -6.86 -13.15 3.34
C LEU A 20 -7.39 -13.64 4.69
N PHE A 21 -7.75 -12.73 5.60
CA PHE A 21 -8.34 -13.09 6.89
C PHE A 21 -9.68 -13.84 6.70
N GLU A 22 -10.57 -13.35 5.84
CA GLU A 22 -11.87 -13.97 5.59
C GLU A 22 -11.78 -15.30 4.85
N ALA A 23 -10.71 -15.54 4.09
CA ALA A 23 -10.46 -16.78 3.37
C ALA A 23 -9.67 -17.83 4.19
N SER A 24 -9.38 -17.56 5.45
CA SER A 24 -8.52 -18.41 6.29
C SER A 24 -9.03 -18.50 7.73
N ASP A 25 -8.59 -19.53 8.45
CA ASP A 25 -8.91 -19.75 9.88
C ASP A 25 -7.84 -19.14 10.81
N HIS A 26 -7.15 -18.08 10.37
CA HIS A 26 -6.16 -17.41 11.21
C HIS A 26 -6.84 -16.49 12.23
N ASP A 27 -6.35 -16.50 13.48
CA ASP A 27 -6.88 -15.64 14.56
C ASP A 27 -6.72 -14.14 14.24
N LEU A 28 -5.67 -13.78 13.51
CA LEU A 28 -5.36 -12.40 13.18
C LEU A 28 -4.54 -12.31 11.88
N VAL A 29 -4.94 -11.40 10.99
CA VAL A 29 -4.14 -10.97 9.83
C VAL A 29 -3.92 -9.47 9.91
N ASP A 30 -2.67 -9.06 9.90
CA ASP A 30 -2.23 -7.68 10.03
C ASP A 30 -1.39 -7.23 8.85
N ILE A 31 -1.31 -5.92 8.62
CA ILE A 31 -0.41 -5.34 7.64
C ILE A 31 0.80 -4.70 8.32
N ALA A 32 1.96 -4.81 7.66
CA ALA A 32 3.19 -4.16 8.09
C ALA A 32 3.97 -3.64 6.88
N PHE A 33 4.70 -2.54 7.10
CA PHE A 33 5.49 -1.90 6.06
C PHE A 33 6.97 -1.81 6.45
N THR A 34 7.86 -2.02 5.47
CA THR A 34 9.32 -1.98 5.66
C THR A 34 9.92 -0.61 5.33
N GLY A 35 9.15 0.29 4.73
CA GLY A 35 9.61 1.60 4.26
C GLY A 35 8.58 2.69 4.52
N VAL A 36 8.33 3.50 3.61
CA VAL A 36 7.61 4.76 3.45
C VAL A 36 6.51 5.08 4.49
N THR A 37 5.72 4.09 4.95
CA THR A 37 4.57 4.32 5.85
C THR A 37 4.55 3.37 7.05
N TYR A 38 3.53 3.47 7.89
CA TYR A 38 3.31 2.71 9.12
C TYR A 38 2.06 1.83 9.00
N PRO A 39 1.93 0.77 9.87
CA PRO A 39 2.83 0.37 10.94
C PRO A 39 4.09 -0.35 10.43
N ARG A 40 5.20 -0.23 11.18
CA ARG A 40 6.44 -0.97 10.90
C ARG A 40 6.34 -2.43 11.37
N LEU A 41 7.11 -3.31 10.71
CA LEU A 41 7.12 -4.74 11.00
C LEU A 41 7.34 -5.05 12.49
N GLU A 42 8.30 -4.39 13.12
CA GLU A 42 8.63 -4.60 14.52
C GLU A 42 7.46 -4.26 15.46
N ARG A 43 6.71 -3.20 15.13
CA ARG A 43 5.54 -2.78 15.90
C ARG A 43 4.38 -3.75 15.77
N VAL A 44 4.18 -4.30 14.59
CA VAL A 44 3.12 -5.30 14.36
C VAL A 44 3.45 -6.60 15.10
N VAL A 45 4.67 -7.10 14.99
CA VAL A 45 5.09 -8.30 15.73
C VAL A 45 5.01 -8.09 17.24
N GLN A 46 5.44 -6.92 17.74
CA GLN A 46 5.28 -6.58 19.17
C GLN A 46 3.81 -6.65 19.60
N ARG A 47 2.91 -6.03 18.83
CA ARG A 47 1.48 -6.00 19.13
C ARG A 47 0.90 -7.41 19.17
N GLN A 48 1.21 -8.23 18.17
CA GLN A 48 0.73 -9.62 18.11
C GLN A 48 1.27 -10.48 19.24
N ALA A 49 2.55 -10.31 19.61
CA ALA A 49 3.14 -10.98 20.77
C ALA A 49 2.45 -10.58 22.09
N LEU A 50 2.11 -9.30 22.26
CA LEU A 50 1.36 -8.81 23.43
C LEU A 50 -0.09 -9.33 23.48
N LEU A 51 -0.69 -9.58 22.34
CA LEU A 51 -2.01 -10.25 22.23
C LEU A 51 -1.95 -11.76 22.51
N GLY A 52 -0.77 -12.32 22.79
CA GLY A 52 -0.59 -13.73 23.13
C GLY A 52 -0.40 -14.65 21.92
N MET A 53 -0.13 -14.11 20.73
CA MET A 53 0.17 -14.94 19.57
C MET A 53 1.48 -15.70 19.79
N THR A 54 1.44 -17.03 19.70
CA THR A 54 2.60 -17.91 19.87
C THR A 54 3.29 -18.22 18.56
N GLN A 55 2.60 -18.01 17.43
CA GLN A 55 3.15 -18.17 16.09
C GLN A 55 2.77 -17.00 15.22
N ILE A 56 3.75 -16.39 14.57
CA ILE A 56 3.58 -15.27 13.65
C ILE A 56 4.26 -15.65 12.32
N ILE A 57 3.49 -15.65 11.24
CA ILE A 57 3.99 -15.90 9.89
C ILE A 57 4.03 -14.56 9.16
N ILE A 58 5.19 -14.19 8.64
CA ILE A 58 5.40 -12.96 7.87
C ILE A 58 5.40 -13.32 6.39
N LEU A 59 4.44 -12.78 5.64
CA LEU A 59 4.32 -12.97 4.19
C LEU A 59 4.85 -11.72 3.47
N PRO A 60 5.98 -11.81 2.74
CA PRO A 60 6.49 -10.71 1.95
C PRO A 60 5.60 -10.44 0.74
N TYR A 61 4.99 -9.27 0.68
CA TYR A 61 4.20 -8.84 -0.48
C TYR A 61 5.11 -8.19 -1.52
N TYR A 62 5.94 -9.03 -2.18
CA TYR A 62 6.91 -8.65 -3.21
C TYR A 62 6.93 -9.69 -4.32
N LEU A 63 7.10 -9.22 -5.56
CA LEU A 63 7.25 -10.12 -6.71
C LEU A 63 8.63 -10.80 -6.73
N PHE A 64 9.70 -10.07 -6.38
CA PHE A 64 11.06 -10.54 -6.53
C PHE A 64 11.91 -10.33 -5.27
N THR A 65 13.04 -11.03 -5.24
CA THR A 65 14.08 -10.79 -4.23
C THR A 65 14.71 -9.40 -4.39
N GLY A 66 15.50 -8.98 -3.41
CA GLY A 66 16.23 -7.72 -3.43
C GLY A 66 16.61 -7.24 -2.04
N THR A 67 17.16 -6.03 -1.97
CA THR A 67 17.65 -5.43 -0.73
C THR A 67 16.60 -5.33 0.37
N LEU A 68 15.32 -5.19 0.00
CA LEU A 68 14.21 -5.18 0.96
C LEU A 68 14.02 -6.56 1.59
N MET A 69 14.11 -7.63 0.81
CA MET A 69 14.02 -9.00 1.35
C MET A 69 15.17 -9.29 2.31
N GLU A 70 16.40 -8.88 1.98
CA GLU A 70 17.55 -9.03 2.88
C GLU A 70 17.37 -8.21 4.18
N ARG A 71 16.77 -7.03 4.10
CA ARG A 71 16.40 -6.24 5.28
C ARG A 71 15.40 -6.99 6.16
N ILE A 72 14.33 -7.54 5.58
CA ILE A 72 13.32 -8.31 6.30
C ILE A 72 13.94 -9.51 6.99
N LYS A 73 14.78 -10.28 6.31
CA LYS A 73 15.48 -11.43 6.92
C LYS A 73 16.27 -11.02 8.15
N ARG A 74 17.02 -9.90 8.10
CA ARG A 74 17.76 -9.37 9.25
C ARG A 74 16.83 -8.94 10.38
N GLN A 75 15.75 -8.22 10.07
CA GLN A 75 14.75 -7.80 11.06
C GLN A 75 14.13 -9.00 11.77
N ILE A 76 13.76 -10.04 11.03
CA ILE A 76 13.22 -11.28 11.60
C ILE A 76 14.23 -11.96 12.52
N GLY A 77 15.51 -11.98 12.16
CA GLY A 77 16.57 -12.47 13.04
C GLY A 77 16.64 -11.73 14.37
N HIS A 78 16.42 -10.41 14.37
CA HIS A 78 16.32 -9.63 15.62
C HIS A 78 15.03 -9.94 16.40
N LEU A 79 13.89 -10.01 15.72
CA LEU A 79 12.60 -10.30 16.35
C LEU A 79 12.56 -11.67 17.02
N ARG A 80 13.15 -12.71 16.39
CA ARG A 80 13.28 -14.05 17.00
C ARG A 80 14.08 -14.03 18.30
N ARG A 81 15.11 -13.21 18.39
CA ARG A 81 15.89 -13.05 19.65
C ARG A 81 15.14 -12.24 20.70
N GLN A 82 14.36 -11.24 20.26
CA GLN A 82 13.60 -10.40 21.15
C GLN A 82 12.36 -11.10 21.74
N TYR A 83 11.75 -11.99 20.96
CA TYR A 83 10.55 -12.76 21.34
C TYR A 83 10.80 -14.27 21.29
N PRO A 84 11.62 -14.83 22.18
CA PRO A 84 12.04 -16.25 22.10
C PRO A 84 10.89 -17.25 22.28
N LEU A 85 9.78 -16.82 22.88
CA LEU A 85 8.59 -17.65 23.09
C LEU A 85 7.61 -17.57 21.89
N VAL A 86 7.86 -16.71 20.91
CA VAL A 86 7.04 -16.56 19.72
C VAL A 86 7.77 -17.17 18.52
N ARG A 87 7.15 -18.11 17.85
CA ARG A 87 7.66 -18.67 16.60
C ARG A 87 7.44 -17.66 15.46
N VAL A 88 8.47 -16.92 15.10
CA VAL A 88 8.41 -16.00 13.95
C VAL A 88 8.94 -16.69 12.70
N ALA A 89 8.06 -16.96 11.75
CA ALA A 89 8.37 -17.56 10.45
C ALA A 89 8.33 -16.52 9.33
N LEU A 90 9.09 -16.76 8.26
CA LEU A 90 9.09 -15.96 7.04
C LEU A 90 8.69 -16.86 5.89
N GLY A 91 7.62 -16.47 5.19
CA GLY A 91 7.24 -17.06 3.91
C GLY A 91 8.13 -16.54 2.77
N THR A 92 8.00 -17.17 1.61
CA THR A 92 8.64 -16.71 0.38
C THR A 92 7.92 -15.48 -0.19
N TYR A 93 8.57 -14.76 -1.09
CA TYR A 93 7.92 -13.77 -1.97
C TYR A 93 7.25 -14.50 -3.14
N PHE A 94 6.44 -13.81 -3.94
CA PHE A 94 5.67 -14.43 -5.03
C PHE A 94 6.56 -15.10 -6.08
N GLY A 95 7.66 -14.47 -6.50
CA GLY A 95 8.61 -15.08 -7.41
C GLY A 95 8.04 -15.36 -8.81
N PHE A 96 8.40 -16.50 -9.36
CA PHE A 96 8.01 -16.96 -10.68
C PHE A 96 6.97 -18.10 -10.59
N GLU A 97 5.96 -17.92 -9.72
CA GLU A 97 4.86 -18.87 -9.60
C GLU A 97 3.99 -18.84 -10.86
N GLU A 98 3.37 -19.98 -11.21
CA GLU A 98 2.56 -20.14 -12.42
C GLU A 98 1.41 -19.13 -12.49
N GLU A 99 0.77 -18.87 -11.36
CA GLU A 99 -0.34 -17.93 -11.23
C GLU A 99 0.06 -16.49 -11.60
N ILE A 100 1.34 -16.14 -11.42
CA ILE A 100 1.85 -14.82 -11.85
C ILE A 100 1.93 -14.74 -13.37
N PHE A 101 2.34 -15.81 -14.04
CA PHE A 101 2.38 -15.86 -15.50
C PHE A 101 0.98 -15.88 -16.11
N GLU A 102 0.06 -16.65 -15.54
CA GLU A 102 -1.35 -16.65 -15.95
C GLU A 102 -1.97 -15.25 -15.85
N LEU A 103 -1.68 -14.55 -14.73
CA LEU A 103 -2.15 -13.19 -14.55
C LEU A 103 -1.53 -12.23 -15.59
N LEU A 104 -0.25 -12.35 -15.91
CA LEU A 104 0.39 -11.53 -16.94
C LEU A 104 -0.22 -11.77 -18.31
N GLU A 105 -0.48 -13.02 -18.69
CA GLU A 105 -1.18 -13.35 -19.95
C GLU A 105 -2.58 -12.75 -20.00
N LEU A 106 -3.33 -12.83 -18.90
CA LEU A 106 -4.64 -12.21 -18.80
C LEU A 106 -4.55 -10.70 -19.05
N ARG A 107 -3.59 -10.00 -18.41
CA ARG A 107 -3.40 -8.56 -18.59
C ARG A 107 -2.98 -8.19 -20.00
N ILE A 108 -2.21 -9.04 -20.69
CA ILE A 108 -1.88 -8.84 -22.12
C ILE A 108 -3.14 -8.90 -22.97
N ARG A 109 -3.99 -9.91 -22.78
CA ARG A 109 -5.27 -10.04 -23.52
C ARG A 109 -6.19 -8.85 -23.26
N GLU A 110 -6.39 -8.48 -22.00
CA GLU A 110 -7.19 -7.31 -21.62
C GLU A 110 -6.65 -6.01 -22.29
N GLY A 111 -5.31 -5.86 -22.36
CA GLY A 111 -4.68 -4.72 -23.02
C GLY A 111 -4.90 -4.73 -24.54
N GLN A 112 -4.90 -5.89 -25.19
CA GLN A 112 -5.18 -6.04 -26.62
C GLN A 112 -6.65 -5.73 -26.93
N ASP A 113 -7.56 -6.19 -26.09
CA ASP A 113 -9.01 -6.07 -26.28
C ASP A 113 -9.56 -4.72 -25.76
N GLY A 114 -8.74 -3.92 -25.08
CA GLY A 114 -9.18 -2.67 -24.44
C GLY A 114 -10.15 -2.88 -23.27
N THR A 115 -10.19 -4.09 -22.70
CA THR A 115 -11.12 -4.49 -21.62
C THR A 115 -10.51 -4.42 -20.22
N GLY A 116 -9.25 -3.95 -20.11
CA GLY A 116 -8.54 -3.86 -18.82
C GLY A 116 -9.22 -2.90 -17.86
N LEU A 117 -9.89 -3.44 -16.84
CA LEU A 117 -10.52 -2.68 -15.76
C LEU A 117 -9.85 -3.01 -14.44
N LEU A 118 -9.55 -2.00 -13.65
CA LEU A 118 -9.22 -2.18 -12.24
C LEU A 118 -10.48 -2.53 -11.44
N ALA A 119 -10.31 -3.19 -10.30
CA ALA A 119 -11.42 -3.68 -9.47
C ALA A 119 -12.49 -2.60 -9.12
N CYS A 120 -12.11 -1.32 -9.17
CA CYS A 120 -13.00 -0.20 -8.90
C CYS A 120 -13.56 0.49 -10.17
N ASP A 121 -13.09 0.16 -11.38
CA ASP A 121 -13.45 0.90 -12.60
C ASP A 121 -14.88 0.61 -13.07
N GLY A 122 -15.41 -0.59 -12.86
CA GLY A 122 -16.80 -0.95 -13.11
C GLY A 122 -17.72 -0.87 -11.89
N CYS A 123 -17.29 -0.22 -10.82
CA CYS A 123 -18.09 -0.15 -9.60
C CYS A 123 -19.24 0.83 -9.77
N LYS A 124 -20.49 0.34 -9.65
CA LYS A 124 -21.72 1.16 -9.74
C LYS A 124 -21.73 2.38 -8.80
N TYR A 125 -21.09 2.29 -7.66
CA TYR A 125 -20.98 3.43 -6.72
C TYR A 125 -20.04 4.51 -7.22
N ARG A 126 -18.99 4.16 -7.95
CA ARG A 126 -18.07 5.10 -8.59
C ARG A 126 -18.71 5.79 -9.79
N GLU A 127 -19.49 5.07 -10.58
CA GLU A 127 -20.30 5.63 -11.67
C GLU A 127 -21.33 6.61 -11.11
N MET A 128 -22.08 6.22 -10.08
CA MET A 128 -23.04 7.08 -9.41
C MET A 128 -22.38 8.34 -8.81
N ALA A 129 -21.20 8.23 -8.21
CA ALA A 129 -20.45 9.36 -7.69
C ALA A 129 -20.01 10.33 -8.80
N ARG A 130 -19.63 9.83 -9.98
CA ARG A 130 -19.33 10.65 -11.15
C ARG A 130 -20.56 11.41 -11.64
N ASP A 131 -21.69 10.73 -11.78
CA ASP A 131 -22.95 11.30 -12.24
C ASP A 131 -23.45 12.40 -11.30
N GLN A 132 -23.17 12.26 -10.01
CA GLN A 132 -23.50 13.27 -8.98
C GLN A 132 -22.43 14.35 -8.80
N GLY A 133 -21.36 14.35 -9.60
CA GLY A 133 -20.26 15.31 -9.49
C GLY A 133 -19.42 15.16 -8.22
N LEU A 134 -19.53 14.02 -7.52
CA LEU A 134 -18.78 13.70 -6.30
C LEU A 134 -17.41 13.05 -6.57
N GLY A 135 -17.06 12.86 -7.83
CA GLY A 135 -15.78 12.28 -8.23
C GLY A 135 -14.64 13.25 -7.92
N HIS A 136 -13.68 12.83 -7.10
CA HIS A 136 -12.38 13.49 -7.03
C HIS A 136 -11.72 13.38 -8.40
N HIS A 137 -11.42 14.53 -9.03
CA HIS A 137 -10.67 14.58 -10.26
C HIS A 137 -9.25 14.08 -10.01
N HIS A 138 -9.03 12.76 -10.18
CA HIS A 138 -7.69 12.31 -10.48
C HIS A 138 -7.38 12.83 -11.88
N HIS A 139 -6.37 13.64 -12.03
CA HIS A 139 -5.83 14.05 -13.31
C HIS A 139 -5.61 12.80 -14.15
N ASP A 140 -6.43 12.66 -15.18
CA ASP A 140 -6.29 11.63 -16.18
C ASP A 140 -5.10 12.01 -17.07
N SER A 141 -3.91 11.54 -16.70
CA SER A 141 -2.65 11.81 -17.40
C SER A 141 -2.53 11.03 -18.72
N ARG A 142 -3.65 10.68 -19.37
CA ARG A 142 -3.66 9.86 -20.60
C ARG A 142 -3.94 10.57 -21.89
N LEU A 143 -4.09 11.90 -21.96
CA LEU A 143 -4.46 12.57 -23.20
C LEU A 143 -3.70 13.86 -23.55
N ASP A 144 -2.48 14.10 -23.06
CA ASP A 144 -1.70 15.27 -23.49
C ASP A 144 -0.41 14.90 -24.22
N LEU A 145 -0.50 14.06 -25.25
CA LEU A 145 0.59 13.82 -26.21
C LEU A 145 0.31 14.38 -27.60
N VAL A 146 -0.59 15.34 -27.76
CA VAL A 146 -0.66 16.15 -29.00
C VAL A 146 -1.25 17.51 -28.65
N HIS A 147 -0.44 18.51 -28.42
CA HIS A 147 -0.55 19.90 -28.92
C HIS A 147 0.45 20.79 -28.19
N GLY A 148 1.53 21.12 -28.91
CA GLY A 148 2.40 22.23 -28.53
C GLY A 148 1.66 23.56 -28.68
N HIS A 149 1.71 24.35 -27.64
CA HIS A 149 1.59 25.80 -27.73
C HIS A 149 2.48 26.47 -26.69
N ASP A 150 3.51 27.12 -27.20
CA ASP A 150 4.27 28.18 -26.52
C ASP A 150 3.32 29.20 -25.92
N GLN A 151 3.37 29.41 -24.60
CA GLN A 151 3.08 30.70 -24.00
C GLN A 151 3.95 30.90 -22.76
N ALA A 152 4.87 31.84 -22.89
CA ALA A 152 5.66 32.39 -21.80
C ALA A 152 4.71 33.04 -20.76
N HIS A 153 4.84 32.66 -19.51
CA HIS A 153 4.27 33.37 -18.38
C HIS A 153 5.33 33.72 -17.35
N ASP A 154 5.38 35.03 -17.17
CA ASP A 154 6.07 35.88 -16.24
C ASP A 154 6.03 35.39 -14.78
N HIS A 155 7.19 35.33 -14.13
CA HIS A 155 7.36 34.96 -12.73
C HIS A 155 7.18 36.18 -11.82
N GLY A 156 5.99 36.32 -11.26
CA GLY A 156 5.74 37.20 -10.14
C GLY A 156 6.07 36.49 -8.81
N THR A 157 7.12 36.94 -8.15
CA THR A 157 7.52 36.59 -6.78
C THR A 157 6.44 37.07 -5.78
N ARG A 158 5.94 36.15 -4.94
CA ARG A 158 5.20 36.49 -3.72
C ARG A 158 5.75 35.73 -2.53
N ASP A 159 6.26 36.49 -1.56
CA ASP A 159 6.61 36.07 -0.22
C ASP A 159 5.38 35.63 0.57
N HIS A 160 5.37 34.43 1.10
CA HIS A 160 4.37 34.00 2.08
C HIS A 160 5.03 33.61 3.40
N GLN A 161 5.03 34.54 4.33
CA GLN A 161 5.20 34.25 5.75
C GLN A 161 3.87 33.71 6.30
N GLY A 162 3.77 32.38 6.47
CA GLY A 162 2.65 31.72 7.13
C GLY A 162 2.98 31.40 8.57
N ARG A 163 2.51 32.21 9.52
CA ARG A 163 2.51 31.87 10.95
C ARG A 163 1.35 30.94 11.27
N PHE A 164 1.66 29.84 11.96
CA PHE A 164 0.64 29.00 12.60
C PHE A 164 0.15 29.63 13.90
N PRO A 165 -1.15 29.59 14.22
CA PRO A 165 -1.65 30.09 15.51
C PRO A 165 -1.28 29.12 16.64
N THR A 166 -0.70 29.66 17.69
CA THR A 166 -0.44 28.99 18.95
C THR A 166 -1.75 28.79 19.71
N LEU A 167 -2.05 27.56 20.09
CA LEU A 167 -3.15 27.24 21.00
C LEU A 167 -2.79 27.72 22.41
N GLY A 168 -3.56 28.66 22.91
CA GLY A 168 -3.43 29.23 24.25
C GLY A 168 -3.81 28.21 25.32
N SER A 169 -2.98 28.14 26.33
CA SER A 169 -3.23 27.49 27.63
C SER A 169 -4.29 28.25 28.40
N GLY A 170 -5.49 27.67 28.56
CA GLY A 170 -6.50 28.12 29.52
C GLY A 170 -6.45 27.25 30.77
N ARG A 171 -6.02 27.85 31.89
CA ARG A 171 -6.26 27.32 33.23
C ARG A 171 -7.70 27.63 33.61
N HIS A 172 -8.39 26.65 34.14
CA HIS A 172 -9.18 26.69 35.38
C HIS A 172 -9.57 25.26 35.77
#